data_e5296c2e5c98f9fcf331538eee6006fd
#
_entry.id   e5296c2e5c98f9fcf331538eee6006fd
#
_cell.length_a   1.000
_cell.length_b   1.000
_cell.length_c   1.000
_cell.angle_alpha   90.00
_cell.angle_beta   90.00
_cell.angle_gamma   90.00
#
_symmetry.space_group_name_H-M   'P 1'
#
loop_
_entity.id
_entity.type
_entity.pdbx_description
1 polymer ?
#
loop_
_entity_poly.entity_id
_entity_poly.type
_entity_poly.pdbx_seq_one_letter_code
_entity_poly.pdbx_strand_id
1 'polypeptide(L)'
;TPGREMYDNFSKRTDVWHDFFTRYQDRIIFGTDMEASMFQGGPSDIINTMRRFLESDDKFNNWGFEINGLGLDKEVVEKIYSKNFESYTGSNPKRINIDALLDECLRIRNMAESNRQLYTCTQEIDEIINKVKAYG
;
A
#
# COMPACT_ATOMS: atom_id res chain seq x y z
N THR A 1 0.39 1.08 -6.75
CA THR A 1 -0.78 1.95 -7.07
C THR A 1 -0.51 2.69 -8.36
N PRO A 2 -1.46 2.74 -9.30
CA PRO A 2 -1.30 3.54 -10.52
C PRO A 2 -1.25 5.05 -10.17
N GLY A 3 -0.43 5.81 -10.90
CA GLY A 3 -0.48 7.27 -10.84
C GLY A 3 -1.84 7.82 -11.31
N ARG A 4 -2.14 9.08 -11.00
CA ARG A 4 -3.45 9.69 -11.31
C ARG A 4 -3.81 9.63 -12.79
N GLU A 5 -2.82 9.79 -13.67
CA GLU A 5 -2.96 9.74 -15.13
C GLU A 5 -3.38 8.35 -15.64
N MET A 6 -3.10 7.30 -14.87
CA MET A 6 -3.51 5.94 -15.24
C MET A 6 -5.03 5.78 -15.18
N TYR A 7 -5.72 6.47 -14.26
CA TYR A 7 -7.19 6.43 -14.18
C TYR A 7 -7.86 7.03 -15.42
N ASP A 8 -7.29 8.11 -15.99
CA ASP A 8 -7.72 8.64 -17.30
C ASP A 8 -7.52 7.59 -18.42
N ASN A 9 -6.39 6.90 -18.42
CA ASN A 9 -6.14 5.85 -19.42
C ASN A 9 -7.05 4.63 -19.24
N PHE A 10 -7.31 4.20 -18.01
CA PHE A 10 -8.25 3.11 -17.72
C PHE A 10 -9.66 3.48 -18.19
N SER A 11 -10.07 4.73 -17.97
CA SER A 11 -11.39 5.24 -18.32
C SER A 11 -11.68 5.26 -19.82
N LYS A 12 -10.65 5.27 -20.67
CA LYS A 12 -10.79 5.22 -22.13
C LYS A 12 -11.19 3.83 -22.64
N ARG A 13 -10.91 2.78 -21.89
CA ARG A 13 -11.16 1.38 -22.27
C ARG A 13 -11.58 0.55 -21.05
N THR A 14 -12.68 0.92 -20.41
CA THR A 14 -13.20 0.22 -19.21
C THR A 14 -13.51 -1.26 -19.47
N ASP A 15 -13.96 -1.60 -20.67
CA ASP A 15 -14.18 -2.98 -21.12
C ASP A 15 -12.93 -3.85 -20.98
N VAL A 16 -11.80 -3.36 -21.50
CA VAL A 16 -10.50 -4.08 -21.47
C VAL A 16 -9.98 -4.19 -20.05
N TRP A 17 -10.12 -3.13 -19.27
CA TRP A 17 -9.61 -3.11 -17.90
C TRP A 17 -10.48 -3.91 -16.94
N HIS A 18 -11.79 -3.90 -17.09
CA HIS A 18 -12.70 -4.80 -16.39
C HIS A 18 -12.29 -6.27 -16.61
N ASP A 19 -12.10 -6.68 -17.88
CA ASP A 19 -11.66 -8.03 -18.22
C ASP A 19 -10.29 -8.36 -17.64
N PHE A 20 -9.36 -7.40 -17.67
CA PHE A 20 -8.02 -7.57 -17.10
C PHE A 20 -8.09 -7.81 -15.58
N PHE A 21 -8.80 -6.94 -14.83
CA PHE A 21 -8.94 -7.07 -13.39
C PHE A 21 -9.64 -8.36 -13.00
N THR A 22 -10.67 -8.74 -13.73
CA THR A 22 -11.39 -10.00 -13.51
C THR A 22 -10.51 -11.22 -13.79
N ARG A 23 -9.78 -11.21 -14.91
CA ARG A 23 -8.91 -12.34 -15.28
C ARG A 23 -7.74 -12.52 -14.32
N TYR A 24 -7.15 -11.44 -13.83
CA TYR A 24 -5.96 -11.46 -12.99
C TYR A 24 -6.26 -11.15 -11.52
N GLN A 25 -7.52 -11.29 -11.10
CA GLN A 25 -8.01 -10.96 -9.76
C GLN A 25 -7.17 -11.57 -8.61
N ASP A 26 -6.61 -12.77 -8.82
CA ASP A 26 -5.81 -13.48 -7.81
C ASP A 26 -4.35 -12.98 -7.71
N ARG A 27 -3.96 -12.01 -8.55
CA ARG A 27 -2.59 -11.46 -8.62
C ARG A 27 -2.52 -9.96 -8.32
N ILE A 28 -3.66 -9.34 -8.06
CA ILE A 28 -3.75 -7.90 -7.82
C ILE A 28 -3.96 -7.67 -6.33
N ILE A 29 -3.15 -6.82 -5.73
CA ILE A 29 -3.27 -6.40 -4.34
C ILE A 29 -3.49 -4.90 -4.29
N PHE A 30 -4.50 -4.48 -3.52
CA PHE A 30 -4.80 -3.07 -3.31
C PHE A 30 -3.69 -2.38 -2.49
N GLY A 31 -3.31 -1.19 -2.92
CA GLY A 31 -2.40 -0.34 -2.20
C GLY A 31 -2.59 1.11 -2.63
N THR A 32 -2.46 2.04 -1.72
CA THR A 32 -2.76 3.47 -1.93
C THR A 32 -1.54 4.30 -2.28
N ASP A 33 -0.34 3.79 -1.99
CA ASP A 33 0.92 4.51 -2.18
C ASP A 33 0.92 5.91 -1.53
N MET A 34 0.24 6.02 -0.38
CA MET A 34 0.15 7.27 0.36
C MET A 34 1.33 7.44 1.29
N GLU A 35 1.89 8.62 1.30
CA GLU A 35 2.92 9.05 2.25
C GLU A 35 2.37 10.13 3.22
N ALA A 36 3.05 10.34 4.35
CA ALA A 36 2.60 11.27 5.39
C ALA A 36 2.43 12.72 4.89
N SER A 37 3.20 13.15 3.89
CA SER A 37 3.10 14.47 3.27
C SER A 37 1.81 14.70 2.49
N MET A 38 1.13 13.63 2.06
CA MET A 38 -0.13 13.70 1.30
C MET A 38 -1.37 13.97 2.15
N PHE A 39 -1.24 14.00 3.47
CA PHE A 39 -2.38 14.16 4.38
C PHE A 39 -3.04 15.54 4.38
N GLN A 40 -2.49 16.55 3.70
CA GLN A 40 -3.07 17.89 3.65
C GLN A 40 -4.42 17.97 2.90
N GLY A 41 -4.72 17.00 2.00
CA GLY A 41 -6.00 16.88 1.30
C GLY A 41 -6.92 15.77 1.83
N GLY A 42 -6.44 15.03 2.82
CA GLY A 42 -7.12 13.89 3.44
C GLY A 42 -6.94 12.58 2.66
N PRO A 43 -6.49 11.50 3.32
CA PRO A 43 -6.35 10.17 2.70
C PRO A 43 -7.69 9.62 2.20
N SER A 44 -8.80 10.13 2.75
CA SER A 44 -10.15 9.70 2.40
C SER A 44 -10.51 9.95 0.94
N ASP A 45 -10.08 11.06 0.34
CA ASP A 45 -10.40 11.36 -1.05
C ASP A 45 -9.74 10.36 -2.02
N ILE A 46 -8.47 10.04 -1.79
CA ILE A 46 -7.73 9.07 -2.61
C ILE A 46 -8.37 7.69 -2.50
N ILE A 47 -8.62 7.22 -1.27
CA ILE A 47 -9.22 5.92 -1.04
C ILE A 47 -10.62 5.84 -1.65
N ASN A 48 -11.46 6.86 -1.44
CA ASN A 48 -12.80 6.90 -1.99
C ASN A 48 -12.82 6.91 -3.51
N THR A 49 -11.90 7.63 -4.15
CA THR A 49 -11.76 7.63 -5.61
C THR A 49 -11.36 6.25 -6.14
N MET A 50 -10.37 5.62 -5.51
CA MET A 50 -9.92 4.28 -5.89
C MET A 50 -11.03 3.25 -5.71
N ARG A 51 -11.76 3.31 -4.60
CA ARG A 51 -12.89 2.43 -4.35
C ARG A 51 -14.00 2.66 -5.36
N ARG A 52 -14.40 3.90 -5.60
CA ARG A 52 -15.42 4.23 -6.58
C ARG A 52 -15.05 3.74 -7.98
N PHE A 53 -13.79 3.88 -8.36
CA PHE A 53 -13.28 3.39 -9.64
C PHE A 53 -13.40 1.86 -9.78
N LEU A 54 -13.12 1.09 -8.72
CA LEU A 54 -13.19 -0.37 -8.77
C LEU A 54 -14.62 -0.90 -8.60
N GLU A 55 -15.40 -0.29 -7.70
CA GLU A 55 -16.69 -0.83 -7.22
C GLU A 55 -17.90 -0.37 -8.04
N SER A 56 -17.83 0.77 -8.74
CA SER A 56 -18.94 1.32 -9.50
C SER A 56 -18.64 1.40 -10.99
N ASP A 57 -19.71 1.49 -11.80
CA ASP A 57 -19.67 1.80 -13.23
C ASP A 57 -19.97 3.29 -13.53
N ASP A 58 -19.92 4.13 -12.49
CA ASP A 58 -20.17 5.56 -12.57
C ASP A 58 -19.15 6.30 -13.40
N LYS A 59 -19.60 7.46 -13.92
CA LYS A 59 -18.71 8.51 -14.43
C LYS A 59 -18.61 9.63 -13.40
N PHE A 60 -17.38 10.04 -13.11
CA PHE A 60 -17.14 11.11 -12.14
C PHE A 60 -15.85 11.86 -12.46
N ASN A 61 -15.75 13.09 -11.94
CA ASN A 61 -14.55 13.91 -12.12
C ASN A 61 -13.72 13.90 -10.84
N ASN A 62 -12.46 13.57 -10.95
CA ASN A 62 -11.46 13.79 -9.89
C ASN A 62 -10.08 13.98 -10.49
N TRP A 63 -9.19 14.68 -9.76
CA TRP A 63 -7.80 14.97 -10.14
C TRP A 63 -7.64 15.65 -11.50
N GLY A 64 -8.71 16.31 -12.00
CA GLY A 64 -8.72 16.97 -13.33
C GLY A 64 -9.06 16.06 -14.50
N PHE A 65 -9.47 14.81 -14.23
CA PHE A 65 -9.87 13.84 -15.25
C PHE A 65 -11.32 13.39 -15.05
N GLU A 66 -11.99 13.02 -16.15
CA GLU A 66 -13.21 12.23 -16.10
C GLU A 66 -12.82 10.76 -15.92
N ILE A 67 -13.25 10.16 -14.83
CA ILE A 67 -12.97 8.78 -14.48
C ILE A 67 -14.25 7.95 -14.69
N ASN A 68 -14.12 6.86 -15.42
CA ASN A 68 -15.16 5.87 -15.59
C ASN A 68 -14.83 4.66 -14.74
N GLY A 69 -15.70 4.30 -13.83
CA GLY A 69 -15.53 3.13 -12.95
C GLY A 69 -15.58 1.81 -13.72
N LEU A 70 -14.99 0.78 -13.12
CA LEU A 70 -14.92 -0.55 -13.71
C LEU A 70 -16.14 -1.44 -13.37
N GLY A 71 -16.83 -1.15 -12.28
CA GLY A 71 -17.98 -1.96 -11.83
C GLY A 71 -17.65 -3.43 -11.60
N LEU A 72 -16.50 -3.69 -10.94
CA LEU A 72 -16.07 -5.06 -10.68
C LEU A 72 -17.01 -5.78 -9.72
N ASP A 73 -17.21 -7.07 -9.93
CA ASP A 73 -17.96 -7.91 -9.02
C ASP A 73 -17.38 -7.87 -7.61
N LYS A 74 -18.26 -7.91 -6.60
CA LYS A 74 -17.89 -7.84 -5.19
C LYS A 74 -16.83 -8.88 -4.81
N GLU A 75 -16.91 -10.08 -5.35
CA GLU A 75 -15.95 -11.16 -5.07
C GLU A 75 -14.55 -10.83 -5.60
N VAL A 76 -14.48 -10.20 -6.77
CA VAL A 76 -13.23 -9.72 -7.37
C VAL A 76 -12.61 -8.61 -6.50
N VAL A 77 -13.44 -7.65 -6.09
CA VAL A 77 -13.04 -6.53 -5.23
C VAL A 77 -12.52 -7.03 -3.88
N GLU A 78 -13.20 -7.98 -3.24
CA GLU A 78 -12.76 -8.56 -1.97
C GLU A 78 -11.40 -9.26 -2.08
N LYS A 79 -11.13 -9.97 -3.18
CA LYS A 79 -9.83 -10.57 -3.44
C LYS A 79 -8.74 -9.50 -3.53
N ILE A 80 -8.98 -8.47 -4.32
CA ILE A 80 -8.04 -7.35 -4.53
C ILE A 80 -7.76 -6.61 -3.22
N TYR A 81 -8.77 -6.37 -2.39
CA TYR A 81 -8.63 -5.58 -1.17
C TYR A 81 -7.93 -6.31 -0.03
N SER A 82 -8.23 -7.57 0.19
CA SER A 82 -7.72 -8.28 1.36
C SER A 82 -7.31 -9.72 1.10
N LYS A 83 -8.14 -10.55 0.43
CA LYS A 83 -7.94 -12.00 0.38
C LYS A 83 -6.61 -12.40 -0.26
N ASN A 84 -6.17 -11.70 -1.30
CA ASN A 84 -4.88 -11.99 -1.93
C ASN A 84 -3.72 -11.67 -0.98
N PHE A 85 -3.76 -10.53 -0.28
CA PHE A 85 -2.75 -10.19 0.72
C PHE A 85 -2.74 -11.20 1.87
N GLU A 86 -3.90 -11.54 2.40
CA GLU A 86 -4.05 -12.53 3.48
C GLU A 86 -3.52 -13.92 3.09
N SER A 87 -3.62 -14.29 1.81
CA SER A 87 -3.06 -15.57 1.32
C SER A 87 -1.55 -15.67 1.48
N TYR A 88 -0.84 -14.54 1.47
CA TYR A 88 0.62 -14.47 1.66
C TYR A 88 1.02 -14.28 3.12
N THR A 89 0.27 -13.45 3.86
CA THR A 89 0.65 -13.03 5.21
C THR A 89 -0.08 -13.80 6.32
N GLY A 90 -1.22 -14.42 5.98
CA GLY A 90 -2.21 -14.91 6.93
C GLY A 90 -3.18 -13.80 7.36
N SER A 91 -4.35 -14.19 7.86
CA SER A 91 -5.43 -13.29 8.27
C SER A 91 -5.19 -12.61 9.63
N ASN A 92 -4.21 -13.07 10.39
CA ASN A 92 -3.89 -12.51 11.71
C ASN A 92 -2.45 -12.01 11.76
N PRO A 93 -2.20 -10.90 12.47
CA PRO A 93 -0.84 -10.44 12.74
C PRO A 93 -0.02 -11.54 13.42
N LYS A 94 1.18 -11.81 12.90
CA LYS A 94 2.12 -12.72 13.53
C LYS A 94 2.79 -12.01 14.71
N ARG A 95 3.12 -12.78 15.77
CA ARG A 95 3.93 -12.24 16.85
C ARG A 95 5.29 -11.82 16.29
N ILE A 96 5.74 -10.66 16.70
CA ILE A 96 7.06 -10.16 16.35
C ILE A 96 8.10 -11.07 17.04
N ASN A 97 9.07 -11.57 16.28
CA ASN A 97 10.25 -12.21 16.84
C ASN A 97 11.19 -11.12 17.34
N ILE A 98 11.16 -10.86 18.65
CA ILE A 98 11.94 -9.79 19.29
C ILE A 98 13.44 -9.98 19.10
N ASP A 99 13.94 -11.22 19.21
CA ASP A 99 15.37 -11.51 19.05
C ASP A 99 15.83 -11.19 17.61
N ALA A 100 15.09 -11.68 16.61
CA ALA A 100 15.40 -11.38 15.21
C ALA A 100 15.29 -9.88 14.88
N LEU A 101 14.35 -9.17 15.50
CA LEU A 101 14.22 -7.72 15.36
C LEU A 101 15.41 -6.98 15.97
N LEU A 102 15.86 -7.39 17.16
CA LEU A 102 17.04 -6.83 17.82
C LEU A 102 18.32 -7.08 17.01
N ASP A 103 18.50 -8.30 16.50
CA ASP A 103 19.65 -8.65 15.64
C ASP A 103 19.68 -7.76 14.40
N GLU A 104 18.53 -7.53 13.74
CA GLU A 104 18.45 -6.66 12.58
C GLU A 104 18.72 -5.17 12.93
N CYS A 105 18.19 -4.68 14.04
CA CYS A 105 18.48 -3.33 14.51
C CYS A 105 19.99 -3.13 14.78
N LEU A 106 20.64 -4.12 15.40
CA LEU A 106 22.10 -4.09 15.64
C LEU A 106 22.89 -4.15 14.32
N ARG A 107 22.44 -4.96 13.35
CA ARG A 107 23.05 -5.02 12.03
C ARG A 107 22.99 -3.66 11.33
N ILE A 108 21.82 -3.01 11.34
CA ILE A 108 21.61 -1.68 10.73
C ILE A 108 22.48 -0.64 11.44
N ARG A 109 22.54 -0.68 12.78
CA ARG A 109 23.39 0.21 13.58
C ARG A 109 24.87 0.10 13.19
N ASN A 110 25.37 -1.12 13.08
CA ASN A 110 26.76 -1.37 12.68
C ASN A 110 27.05 -0.88 11.26
N MET A 111 26.09 -1.04 10.34
CA MET A 111 26.20 -0.49 8.99
C MET A 111 26.26 1.04 8.99
N ALA A 112 25.41 1.70 9.78
CA ALA A 112 25.39 3.15 9.92
C ALA A 112 26.71 3.68 10.54
N GLU A 113 27.24 3.00 11.55
CA GLU A 113 28.54 3.35 12.15
C GLU A 113 29.71 3.20 11.17
N SER A 114 29.70 2.14 10.37
CA SER A 114 30.75 1.91 9.36
C SER A 114 30.72 2.92 8.21
N ASN A 115 29.60 3.60 8.00
CA ASN A 115 29.37 4.54 6.91
C ASN A 115 28.87 5.90 7.43
N ARG A 116 29.48 6.43 8.45
CA ARG A 116 29.06 7.69 9.12
C ARG A 116 28.93 8.91 8.20
N GLN A 117 29.59 8.90 7.04
CA GLN A 117 29.43 9.97 6.05
C GLN A 117 28.08 9.91 5.30
N LEU A 118 27.43 8.73 5.28
CA LEU A 118 26.17 8.50 4.57
C LEU A 118 24.97 8.43 5.50
N TYR A 119 25.19 8.07 6.78
CA TYR A 119 24.11 7.84 7.73
C TYR A 119 24.34 8.57 9.05
N THR A 120 23.38 9.41 9.43
CA THR A 120 23.40 10.18 10.69
C THR A 120 22.42 9.66 11.75
N CYS A 121 21.74 8.53 11.47
CA CYS A 121 20.60 8.03 12.25
C CYS A 121 20.95 7.05 13.38
N THR A 122 22.21 6.98 13.83
CA THR A 122 22.63 6.03 14.89
C THR A 122 21.89 6.24 16.21
N GLN A 123 21.61 7.48 16.59
CA GLN A 123 20.86 7.78 17.80
C GLN A 123 19.42 7.29 17.72
N GLU A 124 18.76 7.48 16.58
CA GLU A 124 17.38 7.00 16.35
C GLU A 124 17.33 5.47 16.42
N ILE A 125 18.34 4.79 15.88
CA ILE A 125 18.42 3.33 15.94
C ILE A 125 18.59 2.86 17.40
N ASP A 126 19.43 3.53 18.21
CA ASP A 126 19.61 3.23 19.62
C ASP A 126 18.31 3.42 20.42
N GLU A 127 17.53 4.46 20.10
CA GLU A 127 16.20 4.68 20.69
C GLU A 127 15.22 3.55 20.34
N ILE A 128 15.23 3.08 19.08
CA ILE A 128 14.40 1.95 18.63
C ILE A 128 14.82 0.68 19.37
N ILE A 129 16.11 0.37 19.47
CA ILE A 129 16.64 -0.79 20.19
C ILE A 129 16.18 -0.78 21.65
N ASN A 130 16.22 0.37 22.32
CA ASN A 130 15.77 0.50 23.70
C ASN A 130 14.27 0.26 23.84
N LYS A 131 13.45 0.77 22.91
CA LYS A 131 12.02 0.51 22.87
C LYS A 131 11.72 -0.96 22.65
N VAL A 132 12.39 -1.62 21.71
CA VAL A 132 12.20 -3.06 21.44
C VAL A 132 12.55 -3.91 22.64
N LYS A 133 13.67 -3.62 23.35
CA LYS A 133 14.06 -4.30 24.60
C LYS A 133 13.04 -4.14 25.72
N ALA A 134 12.34 -3.01 25.78
CA ALA A 134 11.32 -2.77 26.79
C ALA A 134 9.98 -3.50 26.51
N TYR A 135 9.81 -4.02 25.28
CA TYR A 135 8.60 -4.76 24.85
C TYR A 135 8.71 -6.29 25.10
N GLY A 136 9.88 -6.83 25.27
CA GLY A 136 10.16 -8.24 25.54
C GLY A 136 10.42 -8.50 27.00
#